data_51c67cd59fef1086a3fe6ea9fa76ce97
#
_entry.id   51c67cd59fef1086a3fe6ea9fa76ce97
#
_cell.length_a   1.000
_cell.length_b   1.000
_cell.length_c   1.000
_cell.angle_alpha   90.00
_cell.angle_beta   90.00
_cell.angle_gamma   90.00
#
_symmetry.space_group_name_H-M   'P 1'
#
loop_
_entity.id
_entity.type
_entity.pdbx_description
1 polymer ?
#
loop_
_entity_poly.entity_id
_entity_poly.type
_entity_poly.pdbx_seq_one_letter_code
_entity_poly.pdbx_strand_id
1 'polypeptide(L)'
;MRSVRLRGLAGAAAALVLLAGCASGGADDSADPAAPSTAAPGTPTAAADAQTGSSGSTRPTKPAPLRAGEKRLTLRMPEAYSPSAPTGVGTDDYRCFLLDPKLAHDSFLTGTNVLPGNPDVVHHVILFRVDPGQVAAAERKDASEPGEGWTCFGGTGLAGDFTNLDDANWLGAWAPGGKESVARPGYGVDLPRGSRIIMQVHYNLLAGDSPDTSSAQIRVAPHSAGLTPLHTFLMPAPVELPCRPDHDSSPLCDRDAAIADVKARFGEGPGSTNDLLYFLCGGRPAPSAVTSCTRQVLQPMTILGVAGHMHLLGRSIRIETNPGTPDAKTILDIPIWDFDNQGARPIPPVHLDPADTVKVTCRHVQWLRDELPAFQGQEERYVVWGEGTTDEMCLGILQVAFG
;
A
#
# COMPACT_ATOMS: atom_id res chain seq x y z
N MET A 1 4.18 -26.72 53.15
CA MET A 1 3.49 -26.24 54.38
C MET A 1 3.39 -24.74 54.34
N ARG A 2 2.26 -24.22 54.10
CA ARG A 2 1.43 -23.12 54.63
C ARG A 2 0.50 -22.60 53.51
N SER A 3 -0.70 -23.10 53.60
CA SER A 3 -1.90 -22.60 52.96
C SER A 3 -2.35 -21.31 53.66
N VAL A 4 -2.77 -20.34 52.86
CA VAL A 4 -3.67 -19.26 53.38
C VAL A 4 -4.85 -19.11 52.42
N ARG A 5 -6.02 -19.07 53.04
CA ARG A 5 -7.38 -19.24 52.53
C ARG A 5 -7.96 -17.95 51.89
N LEU A 6 -8.91 -18.21 51.02
CA LEU A 6 -9.94 -17.30 50.54
C LEU A 6 -10.65 -16.51 51.68
N ARG A 7 -11.02 -15.27 51.34
CA ARG A 7 -12.29 -14.67 51.75
C ARG A 7 -12.82 -13.79 50.62
N GLY A 8 -13.99 -14.21 50.18
CA GLY A 8 -14.88 -13.46 49.35
C GLY A 8 -15.73 -12.49 50.17
N LEU A 9 -16.25 -11.51 49.50
CA LEU A 9 -17.42 -10.73 49.92
C LEU A 9 -18.21 -10.36 48.69
N ALA A 10 -19.48 -10.68 48.79
CA ALA A 10 -20.53 -10.48 47.84
C ALA A 10 -21.29 -9.16 48.08
N GLY A 11 -22.05 -8.76 47.07
CA GLY A 11 -23.26 -7.95 47.20
C GLY A 11 -23.07 -6.48 46.81
N ALA A 12 -23.84 -5.91 45.93
CA ALA A 12 -25.27 -5.74 45.93
C ALA A 12 -25.76 -5.20 44.60
N ALA A 13 -26.92 -5.66 44.18
CA ALA A 13 -27.73 -5.16 43.10
C ALA A 13 -28.66 -4.04 43.55
N ALA A 14 -28.99 -3.11 42.65
CA ALA A 14 -30.22 -2.29 42.68
C ALA A 14 -30.40 -1.79 41.22
N ALA A 15 -31.32 -2.23 40.48
CA ALA A 15 -32.76 -2.10 40.34
C ALA A 15 -33.25 -0.73 39.82
N LEU A 16 -33.74 -0.79 38.61
CA LEU A 16 -34.85 -0.09 37.93
C LEU A 16 -35.34 1.28 38.40
N VAL A 17 -35.56 2.18 37.41
CA VAL A 17 -36.86 2.85 37.20
C VAL A 17 -37.07 3.16 35.71
N LEU A 18 -38.17 2.65 35.20
CA LEU A 18 -38.86 3.02 33.97
C LEU A 18 -39.68 4.28 34.18
N LEU A 19 -39.74 5.17 33.21
CA LEU A 19 -40.88 6.07 33.03
C LEU A 19 -41.13 6.28 31.55
N ALA A 20 -42.28 5.82 31.14
CA ALA A 20 -42.94 6.07 29.86
C ALA A 20 -43.72 7.38 29.96
N GLY A 21 -43.79 8.10 28.84
CA GLY A 21 -44.68 9.25 28.67
C GLY A 21 -45.07 9.43 27.21
N CYS A 22 -46.34 9.05 26.91
CA CYS A 22 -47.03 9.30 25.66
C CYS A 22 -47.68 10.69 25.68
N ALA A 23 -47.82 11.33 24.48
CA ALA A 23 -48.98 12.08 23.97
C ALA A 23 -48.56 12.79 22.67
N SER A 24 -49.09 12.48 21.54
CA SER A 24 -50.40 12.62 20.88
C SER A 24 -50.71 14.03 20.33
N GLY A 25 -51.03 14.09 19.06
CA GLY A 25 -51.94 15.03 18.38
C GLY A 25 -51.25 16.08 17.54
N GLY A 26 -51.62 16.24 16.31
CA GLY A 26 -52.73 16.45 15.52
C GLY A 26 -52.31 17.09 14.21
N ALA A 27 -52.91 16.76 13.29
CA ALA A 27 -53.42 16.86 11.96
C ALA A 27 -53.56 18.28 11.31
N ASP A 28 -53.51 18.20 9.96
CA ASP A 28 -54.13 19.05 8.94
C ASP A 28 -53.43 20.42 8.64
N ASP A 29 -53.22 20.83 7.39
CA ASP A 29 -54.12 20.84 6.24
C ASP A 29 -53.39 21.23 4.94
N SER A 30 -53.88 20.76 3.88
CA SER A 30 -53.84 21.01 2.47
C SER A 30 -53.32 22.39 1.94
N ALA A 31 -52.51 22.33 0.88
CA ALA A 31 -52.84 23.00 -0.38
C ALA A 31 -51.78 22.75 -1.46
N ASP A 32 -52.13 22.00 -2.48
CA ASP A 32 -51.62 22.16 -3.86
C ASP A 32 -52.43 23.27 -4.53
N PRO A 33 -51.88 24.10 -5.47
CA PRO A 33 -51.88 23.66 -6.83
C PRO A 33 -50.76 24.23 -7.76
N ALA A 34 -50.66 23.59 -8.89
CA ALA A 34 -50.26 24.06 -10.20
C ALA A 34 -48.83 23.76 -10.70
N ALA A 35 -48.77 22.72 -11.50
CA ALA A 35 -47.84 22.65 -12.64
C ALA A 35 -48.20 23.71 -13.71
N PRO A 36 -47.20 24.16 -14.51
CA PRO A 36 -47.10 23.53 -15.81
C PRO A 36 -45.68 23.41 -16.42
N SER A 37 -45.66 22.56 -17.42
CA SER A 37 -44.87 22.62 -18.67
C SER A 37 -43.53 21.92 -18.72
N THR A 38 -43.61 20.74 -19.25
CA THR A 38 -42.76 20.04 -20.26
C THR A 38 -41.49 20.76 -20.70
N ALA A 39 -40.36 20.20 -20.30
CA ALA A 39 -39.16 20.12 -21.13
C ALA A 39 -38.53 18.72 -20.89
N ALA A 40 -38.45 17.94 -21.94
CA ALA A 40 -37.78 16.65 -21.92
C ALA A 40 -36.30 16.81 -21.57
N PRO A 41 -35.74 16.01 -20.61
CA PRO A 41 -34.31 15.97 -20.44
C PRO A 41 -33.73 15.12 -21.55
N GLY A 42 -32.77 15.70 -22.28
CA GLY A 42 -31.91 14.97 -23.17
C GLY A 42 -31.17 13.91 -22.40
N THR A 43 -31.20 12.70 -22.89
CA THR A 43 -30.43 11.57 -22.45
C THR A 43 -28.94 11.94 -22.47
N PRO A 44 -28.21 11.90 -21.35
CA PRO A 44 -26.76 11.94 -21.46
C PRO A 44 -26.33 10.59 -22.03
N THR A 45 -25.86 10.59 -23.25
CA THR A 45 -25.08 9.48 -23.80
C THR A 45 -23.84 9.36 -22.94
N ALA A 46 -23.84 8.38 -22.05
CA ALA A 46 -22.64 7.94 -21.38
C ALA A 46 -21.76 7.34 -22.48
N ALA A 47 -20.75 8.08 -22.90
CA ALA A 47 -19.62 7.51 -23.60
C ALA A 47 -18.94 6.58 -22.60
N ALA A 48 -19.16 5.28 -22.74
CA ALA A 48 -18.31 4.26 -22.17
C ALA A 48 -16.98 4.37 -22.92
N ASP A 49 -16.04 5.13 -22.37
CA ASP A 49 -14.65 4.97 -22.70
C ASP A 49 -14.22 3.61 -22.13
N ALA A 50 -14.34 2.59 -22.96
CA ALA A 50 -13.66 1.34 -22.76
C ALA A 50 -12.16 1.69 -22.67
N GLN A 51 -11.57 1.51 -21.52
CA GLN A 51 -10.11 1.46 -21.36
C GLN A 51 -9.59 0.25 -22.13
N THR A 52 -9.46 0.41 -23.42
CA THR A 52 -8.60 -0.42 -24.23
C THR A 52 -7.19 -0.14 -23.75
N GLY A 53 -6.50 -1.16 -23.24
CA GLY A 53 -5.13 -1.06 -22.78
C GLY A 53 -4.28 -0.28 -23.77
N SER A 54 -4.05 0.96 -23.46
CA SER A 54 -3.08 1.80 -24.15
C SER A 54 -1.72 1.33 -23.65
N SER A 55 -1.03 0.52 -24.43
CA SER A 55 0.41 0.36 -24.34
C SER A 55 1.04 1.73 -24.58
N GLY A 56 1.04 2.54 -23.52
CA GLY A 56 1.70 3.83 -23.51
C GLY A 56 3.20 3.58 -23.63
N SER A 57 3.72 3.67 -24.84
CA SER A 57 5.15 3.76 -25.08
C SER A 57 5.70 4.95 -24.30
N THR A 58 6.08 4.71 -23.05
CA THR A 58 6.72 5.71 -22.19
C THR A 58 8.13 5.93 -22.72
N ARG A 59 8.26 6.95 -23.56
CA ARG A 59 9.58 7.45 -23.94
C ARG A 59 10.35 7.77 -22.68
N PRO A 60 11.56 7.19 -22.46
CA PRO A 60 12.33 7.41 -21.25
C PRO A 60 12.48 8.92 -21.01
N THR A 61 11.94 9.41 -19.91
CA THR A 61 12.13 10.82 -19.53
C THR A 61 13.60 11.03 -19.18
N LYS A 62 14.19 12.13 -19.68
CA LYS A 62 15.59 12.45 -19.36
C LYS A 62 15.75 12.58 -17.85
N PRO A 63 16.69 11.84 -17.23
CA PRO A 63 16.91 11.94 -15.79
C PRO A 63 17.23 13.37 -15.35
N ALA A 64 16.79 13.74 -14.16
CA ALA A 64 17.05 15.05 -13.59
C ALA A 64 18.56 15.29 -13.43
N PRO A 65 19.08 16.52 -13.60
CA PRO A 65 20.48 16.85 -13.39
C PRO A 65 20.92 16.48 -11.96
N LEU A 66 22.15 15.99 -11.82
CA LEU A 66 22.76 15.74 -10.52
C LEU A 66 23.09 17.05 -9.83
N ARG A 67 22.92 17.11 -8.52
CA ARG A 67 23.38 18.22 -7.68
C ARG A 67 24.88 18.10 -7.46
N ALA A 68 25.51 19.17 -6.96
CA ALA A 68 26.94 19.17 -6.64
C ALA A 68 27.26 18.03 -5.65
N GLY A 69 28.27 17.23 -5.98
CA GLY A 69 28.70 16.08 -5.18
C GLY A 69 27.87 14.79 -5.36
N GLU A 70 26.70 14.85 -6.01
CA GLU A 70 25.93 13.65 -6.30
C GLU A 70 26.55 12.79 -7.41
N LYS A 71 26.32 11.49 -7.32
CA LYS A 71 26.65 10.49 -8.36
C LYS A 71 25.43 9.67 -8.68
N ARG A 72 25.36 9.15 -9.91
CA ARG A 72 24.35 8.19 -10.35
C ARG A 72 25.01 6.82 -10.46
N LEU A 73 24.44 5.84 -9.76
CA LEU A 73 24.85 4.45 -9.83
C LEU A 73 23.73 3.68 -10.54
N THR A 74 24.09 2.72 -11.40
CA THR A 74 23.13 1.84 -12.05
C THR A 74 23.28 0.44 -11.48
N LEU A 75 22.21 -0.06 -10.90
CA LEU A 75 22.06 -1.40 -10.36
C LEU A 75 21.27 -2.22 -11.38
N ARG A 76 21.74 -3.40 -11.74
CA ARG A 76 21.12 -4.26 -12.77
C ARG A 76 20.85 -5.62 -12.17
N MET A 77 19.78 -6.24 -12.60
CA MET A 77 19.60 -7.67 -12.40
C MET A 77 20.83 -8.42 -12.93
N PRO A 78 21.32 -9.45 -12.22
CA PRO A 78 22.49 -10.21 -12.64
C PRO A 78 22.30 -10.87 -13.99
N GLU A 79 21.14 -11.50 -14.21
CA GLU A 79 20.74 -12.16 -15.45
C GLU A 79 19.29 -11.84 -15.79
N ALA A 80 18.83 -12.28 -16.96
CA ALA A 80 17.43 -12.18 -17.35
C ALA A 80 16.59 -13.18 -16.54
N TYR A 81 15.45 -12.73 -16.04
CA TYR A 81 14.50 -13.53 -15.29
C TYR A 81 13.20 -13.72 -16.10
N SER A 82 12.74 -14.96 -16.24
CA SER A 82 11.44 -15.27 -16.82
C SER A 82 10.43 -15.47 -15.69
N PRO A 83 9.47 -14.56 -15.52
CA PRO A 83 8.52 -14.62 -14.41
C PRO A 83 7.57 -15.82 -14.56
N SER A 84 7.19 -16.39 -13.42
CA SER A 84 6.23 -17.50 -13.37
C SER A 84 5.51 -17.49 -12.03
N ALA A 85 4.21 -17.84 -12.02
CA ALA A 85 3.48 -17.95 -10.77
C ALA A 85 4.12 -19.00 -9.87
N PRO A 86 4.56 -18.65 -8.63
CA PRO A 86 5.34 -19.55 -7.77
C PRO A 86 4.64 -20.86 -7.43
N THR A 87 3.29 -20.85 -7.39
CA THR A 87 2.47 -22.05 -7.18
C THR A 87 2.03 -22.71 -8.49
N GLY A 88 2.49 -22.18 -9.64
CA GLY A 88 2.03 -22.61 -10.98
C GLY A 88 0.64 -22.15 -11.34
N VAL A 89 -0.04 -21.44 -10.46
CA VAL A 89 -1.40 -20.91 -10.65
C VAL A 89 -1.45 -19.46 -10.18
N GLY A 90 -2.09 -18.59 -10.96
CA GLY A 90 -2.23 -17.18 -10.65
C GLY A 90 -1.59 -16.28 -11.71
N THR A 91 -1.74 -14.99 -11.53
CA THR A 91 -1.31 -13.95 -12.47
C THR A 91 -0.17 -13.10 -11.94
N ASP A 92 0.40 -13.47 -10.79
CA ASP A 92 1.38 -12.65 -10.08
C ASP A 92 2.63 -13.45 -9.75
N ASP A 93 3.78 -12.83 -9.96
CA ASP A 93 5.07 -13.29 -9.45
C ASP A 93 5.78 -12.13 -8.75
N TYR A 94 6.33 -12.39 -7.57
CA TYR A 94 7.13 -11.43 -6.82
C TYR A 94 8.54 -11.96 -6.65
N ARG A 95 9.50 -11.30 -7.28
CA ARG A 95 10.90 -11.73 -7.23
C ARG A 95 11.80 -10.64 -6.67
N CYS A 96 12.61 -11.00 -5.71
CA CYS A 96 13.61 -10.14 -5.07
C CYS A 96 15.01 -10.44 -5.62
N PHE A 97 15.73 -9.40 -6.01
CA PHE A 97 17.11 -9.47 -6.50
C PHE A 97 18.03 -8.68 -5.58
N LEU A 98 19.11 -9.31 -5.09
CA LEU A 98 20.08 -8.67 -4.22
C LEU A 98 21.13 -7.93 -5.04
N LEU A 99 21.18 -6.60 -4.91
CA LEU A 99 22.04 -5.74 -5.70
C LEU A 99 23.08 -5.03 -4.84
N ASP A 100 24.32 -4.92 -5.34
CA ASP A 100 25.42 -4.25 -4.64
C ASP A 100 25.70 -2.86 -5.24
N PRO A 101 25.39 -1.75 -4.53
CA PRO A 101 25.75 -0.41 -4.95
C PRO A 101 27.25 -0.11 -4.83
N LYS A 102 28.06 -1.00 -4.24
CA LYS A 102 29.52 -0.87 -4.05
C LYS A 102 29.93 0.47 -3.44
N LEU A 103 29.22 0.86 -2.38
CA LEU A 103 29.48 2.13 -1.71
C LEU A 103 30.84 2.09 -1.00
N ALA A 104 31.72 3.01 -1.36
CA ALA A 104 33.03 3.16 -0.74
C ALA A 104 32.95 3.81 0.66
N HIS A 105 31.94 4.63 0.89
CA HIS A 105 31.71 5.42 2.11
C HIS A 105 30.22 5.50 2.42
N ASP A 106 29.88 5.87 3.66
CA ASP A 106 28.51 6.22 4.03
C ASP A 106 28.00 7.33 3.11
N SER A 107 26.76 7.21 2.70
CA SER A 107 26.14 8.05 1.70
C SER A 107 24.67 8.33 2.06
N PHE A 108 24.11 9.33 1.40
CA PHE A 108 22.65 9.53 1.34
C PHE A 108 22.14 9.14 -0.04
N LEU A 109 21.05 8.39 -0.09
CA LEU A 109 20.26 8.23 -1.31
C LEU A 109 19.40 9.49 -1.49
N THR A 110 19.53 10.13 -2.65
CA THR A 110 18.82 11.38 -2.97
C THR A 110 17.85 11.22 -4.14
N GLY A 111 17.70 10.03 -4.69
CA GLY A 111 16.71 9.74 -5.72
C GLY A 111 16.84 8.33 -6.29
N THR A 112 15.77 7.88 -6.90
CA THR A 112 15.62 6.57 -7.55
C THR A 112 14.96 6.72 -8.91
N ASN A 113 15.37 5.90 -9.87
CA ASN A 113 14.78 5.83 -11.20
C ASN A 113 14.82 4.37 -11.66
N VAL A 114 13.70 3.70 -11.64
CA VAL A 114 13.59 2.33 -12.14
C VAL A 114 13.44 2.35 -13.65
N LEU A 115 14.12 1.43 -14.30
CA LEU A 115 14.13 1.22 -15.73
C LEU A 115 13.70 -0.23 -15.98
N PRO A 116 12.39 -0.50 -16.15
CA PRO A 116 11.92 -1.84 -16.44
C PRO A 116 12.52 -2.34 -17.76
N GLY A 117 13.01 -3.57 -17.76
CA GLY A 117 13.55 -4.21 -18.95
C GLY A 117 12.44 -4.71 -19.88
N ASN A 118 11.34 -5.17 -19.27
CA ASN A 118 10.15 -5.62 -19.97
C ASN A 118 8.89 -4.99 -19.36
N PRO A 119 8.46 -3.83 -19.88
CA PRO A 119 7.32 -3.09 -19.32
C PRO A 119 5.97 -3.81 -19.48
N ASP A 120 5.89 -4.86 -20.30
CA ASP A 120 4.63 -5.59 -20.50
C ASP A 120 4.32 -6.50 -19.30
N VAL A 121 5.35 -6.99 -18.60
CA VAL A 121 5.20 -7.89 -17.45
C VAL A 121 5.58 -7.24 -16.12
N VAL A 122 6.43 -6.21 -16.12
CA VAL A 122 6.83 -5.50 -14.89
C VAL A 122 5.73 -4.54 -14.46
N HIS A 123 4.99 -4.92 -13.40
CA HIS A 123 3.89 -4.09 -12.89
C HIS A 123 4.38 -3.02 -11.93
N HIS A 124 5.16 -3.36 -10.91
CA HIS A 124 5.82 -2.37 -10.06
C HIS A 124 7.14 -2.90 -9.50
N VAL A 125 7.96 -1.97 -9.01
CA VAL A 125 9.24 -2.27 -8.36
C VAL A 125 9.35 -1.50 -7.07
N ILE A 126 9.77 -2.18 -6.00
CA ILE A 126 10.13 -1.54 -4.73
C ILE A 126 11.62 -1.78 -4.47
N LEU A 127 12.31 -0.74 -4.06
CA LEU A 127 13.72 -0.83 -3.65
C LEU A 127 13.80 -0.77 -2.13
N PHE A 128 14.41 -1.79 -1.53
CA PHE A 128 14.59 -1.88 -0.08
C PHE A 128 16.07 -1.76 0.28
N ARG A 129 16.34 -1.08 1.40
CA ARG A 129 17.67 -1.05 2.01
C ARG A 129 17.89 -2.33 2.81
N VAL A 130 19.04 -2.96 2.59
CA VAL A 130 19.58 -4.02 3.44
C VAL A 130 20.76 -3.44 4.20
N ASP A 131 20.60 -3.24 5.49
CA ASP A 131 21.68 -2.72 6.32
C ASP A 131 22.86 -3.69 6.40
N PRO A 132 24.11 -3.21 6.62
CA PRO A 132 25.30 -4.06 6.60
C PRO A 132 25.20 -5.29 7.50
N GLY A 133 24.51 -5.19 8.65
CA GLY A 133 24.28 -6.29 9.58
C GLY A 133 23.35 -7.39 9.06
N GLN A 134 22.54 -7.10 8.03
CA GLN A 134 21.57 -8.03 7.45
C GLN A 134 22.05 -8.64 6.12
N VAL A 135 23.14 -8.15 5.55
CA VAL A 135 23.64 -8.59 4.23
C VAL A 135 23.86 -10.10 4.17
N ALA A 136 24.49 -10.68 5.17
CA ALA A 136 24.70 -12.13 5.21
C ALA A 136 23.39 -12.93 5.27
N ALA A 137 22.32 -12.37 5.84
CA ALA A 137 21.01 -13.01 5.82
C ALA A 137 20.36 -12.92 4.43
N ALA A 138 20.49 -11.76 3.76
CA ALA A 138 20.02 -11.57 2.39
C ALA A 138 20.74 -12.51 1.41
N GLU A 139 22.07 -12.61 1.50
CA GLU A 139 22.87 -13.54 0.67
C GLU A 139 22.47 -15.00 0.87
N ARG A 140 22.19 -15.42 2.11
CA ARG A 140 21.67 -16.78 2.37
C ARG A 140 20.29 -16.99 1.81
N LYS A 141 19.42 -15.97 1.87
CA LYS A 141 18.07 -16.04 1.30
C LYS A 141 18.15 -16.18 -0.21
N ASP A 142 18.96 -15.37 -0.86
CA ASP A 142 19.23 -15.43 -2.29
C ASP A 142 19.74 -16.82 -2.73
N ALA A 143 20.71 -17.36 -2.00
CA ALA A 143 21.24 -18.69 -2.27
C ALA A 143 20.29 -19.86 -1.92
N SER A 144 19.17 -19.60 -1.26
CA SER A 144 18.24 -20.66 -0.81
C SER A 144 17.27 -21.14 -1.89
N GLU A 145 17.13 -20.40 -2.97
CA GLU A 145 16.27 -20.76 -4.09
C GLU A 145 17.11 -20.92 -5.36
N PRO A 146 16.71 -21.80 -6.29
CA PRO A 146 17.41 -21.96 -7.57
C PRO A 146 17.16 -20.78 -8.50
N GLY A 147 18.17 -20.45 -9.31
CA GLY A 147 18.11 -19.33 -10.26
C GLY A 147 18.39 -17.99 -9.63
N GLU A 148 17.99 -16.91 -10.29
CA GLU A 148 18.26 -15.55 -9.86
C GLU A 148 17.22 -15.06 -8.84
N GLY A 149 17.69 -14.59 -7.70
CA GLY A 149 16.87 -14.02 -6.63
C GLY A 149 15.99 -15.06 -5.94
N TRP A 150 14.97 -14.58 -5.22
CA TRP A 150 14.05 -15.44 -4.46
C TRP A 150 12.62 -14.90 -4.50
N THR A 151 11.64 -15.76 -4.25
CA THR A 151 10.24 -15.38 -4.08
C THR A 151 10.04 -14.57 -2.81
N CYS A 152 9.38 -13.41 -2.93
CA CYS A 152 9.25 -12.47 -1.82
C CYS A 152 7.92 -11.69 -1.89
N PHE A 153 6.92 -12.18 -1.19
CA PHE A 153 5.62 -11.51 -1.10
C PHE A 153 5.61 -10.49 0.06
N GLY A 154 5.01 -9.32 -0.20
CA GLY A 154 4.74 -8.29 0.80
C GLY A 154 5.97 -7.56 1.36
N GLY A 155 7.18 -8.06 1.14
CA GLY A 155 8.41 -7.49 1.66
C GLY A 155 9.63 -8.15 1.04
N THR A 156 10.74 -8.18 1.77
CA THR A 156 11.99 -8.79 1.30
C THR A 156 12.11 -10.27 1.64
N GLY A 157 11.24 -10.78 2.51
CA GLY A 157 11.35 -12.10 3.11
C GLY A 157 12.48 -12.23 4.15
N LEU A 158 13.10 -11.11 4.54
CA LEU A 158 14.06 -11.06 5.63
C LEU A 158 13.37 -10.85 6.98
N ALA A 159 14.00 -11.30 8.05
CA ALA A 159 13.50 -11.04 9.39
C ALA A 159 13.43 -9.52 9.65
N GLY A 160 12.31 -9.06 10.16
CA GLY A 160 12.10 -7.65 10.50
C GLY A 160 11.33 -6.84 9.46
N ASP A 161 10.94 -7.43 8.32
CA ASP A 161 9.98 -6.80 7.43
C ASP A 161 8.70 -6.41 8.20
N PHE A 162 8.20 -5.21 7.95
CA PHE A 162 7.00 -4.65 8.59
C PHE A 162 7.02 -4.55 10.12
N THR A 163 8.16 -4.77 10.79
CA THR A 163 8.25 -4.57 12.25
C THR A 163 8.30 -3.10 12.66
N ASN A 164 8.68 -2.22 11.73
CA ASN A 164 8.73 -0.79 11.94
C ASN A 164 8.03 -0.04 10.81
N LEU A 165 6.73 0.25 10.98
CA LEU A 165 5.94 1.01 10.01
C LEU A 165 6.30 2.50 9.99
N ASP A 166 7.00 3.01 11.00
CA ASP A 166 7.40 4.41 11.09
C ASP A 166 8.71 4.69 10.34
N ASP A 167 9.50 3.64 10.11
CA ASP A 167 10.76 3.69 9.36
C ASP A 167 10.94 2.39 8.59
N ALA A 168 10.12 2.21 7.58
CA ALA A 168 10.24 1.07 6.68
C ALA A 168 11.50 1.22 5.81
N ASN A 169 12.19 0.10 5.56
CA ASN A 169 13.42 0.07 4.77
C ASN A 169 13.23 0.38 3.27
N TRP A 170 12.15 1.06 2.91
CA TRP A 170 11.86 1.43 1.52
C TRP A 170 12.71 2.61 1.08
N LEU A 171 13.46 2.42 0.01
CA LEU A 171 14.28 3.47 -0.62
C LEU A 171 13.53 4.20 -1.72
N GLY A 172 12.54 3.56 -2.32
CA GLY A 172 11.72 4.09 -3.38
C GLY A 172 10.87 3.02 -4.02
N ALA A 173 9.86 3.46 -4.76
CA ALA A 173 8.98 2.59 -5.53
C ALA A 173 8.75 3.18 -6.92
N TRP A 174 8.43 2.30 -7.86
CA TRP A 174 8.04 2.65 -9.23
C TRP A 174 6.87 1.78 -9.66
N ALA A 175 5.94 2.38 -10.39
CA ALA A 175 4.87 1.72 -11.12
C ALA A 175 4.78 2.30 -12.53
N PRO A 176 4.01 1.73 -13.47
CA PRO A 176 3.85 2.22 -14.83
C PRO A 176 3.54 3.72 -14.86
N GLY A 177 4.13 4.45 -15.78
CA GLY A 177 4.06 5.91 -15.84
C GLY A 177 4.95 6.65 -14.83
N GLY A 178 5.57 5.94 -13.87
CA GLY A 178 6.49 6.49 -12.88
C GLY A 178 7.73 7.12 -13.50
N LYS A 179 8.20 8.22 -12.87
CA LYS A 179 9.39 8.98 -13.27
C LYS A 179 10.45 8.89 -12.18
N GLU A 180 11.64 9.39 -12.48
CA GLU A 180 12.68 9.55 -11.46
C GLU A 180 12.13 10.31 -10.25
N SER A 181 12.21 9.68 -9.07
CA SER A 181 11.91 10.32 -7.79
C SER A 181 13.19 10.97 -7.27
N VAL A 182 13.12 12.26 -6.92
CA VAL A 182 14.28 13.00 -6.40
C VAL A 182 13.87 13.66 -5.09
N ALA A 183 14.62 13.37 -4.03
CA ALA A 183 14.41 13.97 -2.72
C ALA A 183 14.53 15.50 -2.79
N ARG A 184 13.78 16.19 -1.94
CA ARG A 184 13.89 17.64 -1.79
C ARG A 184 15.34 18.04 -1.44
N PRO A 185 15.87 19.17 -1.93
CA PRO A 185 17.18 19.67 -1.52
C PRO A 185 17.31 19.73 0.01
N GLY A 186 18.44 19.29 0.54
CA GLY A 186 18.69 19.22 1.97
C GLY A 186 18.26 17.91 2.64
N TYR A 187 17.69 16.96 1.90
CA TYR A 187 17.19 15.69 2.42
C TYR A 187 17.76 14.50 1.65
N GLY A 188 17.85 13.35 2.33
CA GLY A 188 18.26 12.07 1.72
C GLY A 188 18.03 10.91 2.67
N VAL A 189 17.88 9.70 2.15
CA VAL A 189 17.76 8.48 2.96
C VAL A 189 19.15 7.97 3.30
N ASP A 190 19.42 7.66 4.55
CA ASP A 190 20.71 7.10 4.96
C ASP A 190 20.99 5.78 4.24
N LEU A 191 22.19 5.70 3.65
CA LEU A 191 22.67 4.52 2.95
C LEU A 191 24.12 4.23 3.38
N PRO A 192 24.30 3.50 4.50
CA PRO A 192 25.63 3.18 5.05
C PRO A 192 26.50 2.38 4.08
N ARG A 193 27.79 2.53 4.20
CA ARG A 193 28.78 1.70 3.48
C ARG A 193 28.53 0.21 3.77
N GLY A 194 28.57 -0.60 2.73
CA GLY A 194 28.33 -2.05 2.85
C GLY A 194 26.86 -2.46 2.81
N SER A 195 25.93 -1.50 2.78
CA SER A 195 24.51 -1.81 2.50
C SER A 195 24.37 -2.48 1.14
N ARG A 196 23.33 -3.31 1.02
CA ARG A 196 22.81 -3.82 -0.24
C ARG A 196 21.44 -3.22 -0.53
N ILE A 197 20.97 -3.41 -1.74
CA ILE A 197 19.61 -3.03 -2.15
C ILE A 197 18.92 -4.27 -2.65
N ILE A 198 17.75 -4.56 -2.13
CA ILE A 198 16.86 -5.54 -2.72
C ILE A 198 15.95 -4.80 -3.69
N MET A 199 15.95 -5.24 -4.93
CA MET A 199 14.98 -4.84 -5.93
C MET A 199 13.89 -5.92 -6.01
N GLN A 200 12.75 -5.65 -5.39
CA GLN A 200 11.56 -6.48 -5.53
C GLN A 200 10.83 -6.05 -6.79
N VAL A 201 10.59 -7.00 -7.67
CA VAL A 201 9.81 -6.80 -8.89
C VAL A 201 8.52 -7.60 -8.78
N HIS A 202 7.40 -6.92 -8.90
CA HIS A 202 6.10 -7.54 -9.09
C HIS A 202 5.85 -7.66 -10.59
N TYR A 203 5.70 -8.88 -11.04
CA TYR A 203 5.34 -9.21 -12.40
C TYR A 203 3.86 -9.54 -12.50
N ASN A 204 3.18 -8.95 -13.47
CA ASN A 204 1.81 -9.31 -13.83
C ASN A 204 1.86 -10.21 -15.09
N LEU A 205 1.44 -11.45 -14.95
CA LEU A 205 1.53 -12.48 -15.97
C LEU A 205 0.36 -12.48 -16.97
N LEU A 206 -0.59 -11.54 -16.86
CA LEU A 206 -1.70 -11.42 -17.82
C LEU A 206 -1.21 -11.11 -19.24
N ALA A 207 -0.08 -10.44 -19.38
CA ALA A 207 0.55 -10.14 -20.67
C ALA A 207 1.56 -11.21 -21.13
N GLY A 208 1.78 -12.25 -20.32
CA GLY A 208 2.73 -13.35 -20.62
C GLY A 208 3.86 -13.47 -19.60
N ASP A 209 4.87 -14.27 -19.96
CA ASP A 209 6.00 -14.65 -19.11
C ASP A 209 7.36 -14.32 -19.76
N SER A 210 7.36 -13.36 -20.69
CA SER A 210 8.58 -12.97 -21.41
C SER A 210 9.66 -12.45 -20.46
N PRO A 211 10.95 -12.75 -20.72
CA PRO A 211 12.03 -12.39 -19.83
C PRO A 211 12.14 -10.88 -19.57
N ASP A 212 12.56 -10.54 -18.36
CA ASP A 212 12.86 -9.20 -17.90
C ASP A 212 14.33 -9.03 -17.50
N THR A 213 14.88 -7.82 -17.72
CA THR A 213 16.23 -7.40 -17.31
C THR A 213 16.18 -6.02 -16.66
N SER A 214 15.27 -5.81 -15.74
CA SER A 214 15.07 -4.53 -15.06
C SER A 214 16.34 -4.01 -14.38
N SER A 215 16.41 -2.71 -14.23
CA SER A 215 17.49 -2.04 -13.52
C SER A 215 16.97 -0.83 -12.76
N ALA A 216 17.73 -0.39 -11.75
CA ALA A 216 17.46 0.82 -11.01
C ALA A 216 18.66 1.75 -11.06
N GLN A 217 18.43 3.03 -11.31
CA GLN A 217 19.41 4.06 -11.08
C GLN A 217 19.16 4.71 -9.73
N ILE A 218 20.17 4.84 -8.92
CA ILE A 218 20.12 5.54 -7.66
C ILE A 218 21.03 6.78 -7.72
N ARG A 219 20.57 7.86 -7.10
CA ARG A 219 21.38 9.07 -6.88
C ARG A 219 21.93 9.00 -5.47
N VAL A 220 23.22 9.20 -5.32
CA VAL A 220 23.89 9.19 -4.01
C VAL A 220 24.70 10.45 -3.80
N ALA A 221 24.60 11.03 -2.61
CA ALA A 221 25.43 12.11 -2.11
C ALA A 221 26.36 11.58 -1.00
N PRO A 222 27.57 12.14 -0.81
CA PRO A 222 28.42 11.74 0.31
C PRO A 222 27.76 12.12 1.64
N HIS A 223 27.96 11.32 2.68
CA HIS A 223 27.40 11.62 4.01
C HIS A 223 27.88 12.98 4.56
N SER A 224 29.05 13.43 4.17
CA SER A 224 29.56 14.78 4.47
C SER A 224 28.70 15.92 3.91
N ALA A 225 27.73 15.63 3.05
CA ALA A 225 26.77 16.64 2.60
C ALA A 225 25.82 17.11 3.72
N GLY A 226 25.74 16.39 4.86
CA GLY A 226 24.97 16.79 6.04
C GLY A 226 23.48 16.94 5.75
N LEU A 227 22.89 16.02 4.97
CA LEU A 227 21.48 16.04 4.64
C LEU A 227 20.64 15.60 5.85
N THR A 228 19.42 16.09 5.94
CA THR A 228 18.44 15.59 6.92
C THR A 228 17.93 14.21 6.48
N PRO A 229 18.01 13.19 7.35
CA PRO A 229 17.53 11.86 7.03
C PRO A 229 16.03 11.83 6.68
N LEU A 230 15.70 11.10 5.61
CA LEU A 230 14.34 10.78 5.22
C LEU A 230 14.01 9.34 5.59
N HIS A 231 12.78 9.14 5.98
CA HIS A 231 12.21 7.86 6.37
C HIS A 231 10.93 7.61 5.58
N THR A 232 10.59 6.34 5.39
CA THR A 232 9.31 5.93 4.82
C THR A 232 8.39 5.48 5.94
N PHE A 233 7.30 6.22 6.14
CA PHE A 233 6.27 5.95 7.12
C PHE A 233 5.06 5.32 6.42
N LEU A 234 4.70 4.09 6.81
CA LEU A 234 3.62 3.32 6.20
C LEU A 234 2.32 3.46 7.00
N MET A 235 1.23 3.67 6.29
CA MET A 235 -0.13 3.82 6.82
C MET A 235 -1.05 2.75 6.21
N PRO A 236 -0.89 1.46 6.57
CA PRO A 236 -1.81 0.43 6.11
C PRO A 236 -3.15 0.49 6.86
N ALA A 237 -4.23 0.09 6.17
CA ALA A 237 -5.54 -0.15 6.78
C ALA A 237 -6.10 -1.50 6.35
N PRO A 238 -6.92 -2.18 7.17
CA PRO A 238 -7.49 -3.47 6.82
C PRO A 238 -8.41 -3.37 5.60
N VAL A 239 -8.67 -4.51 4.95
CA VAL A 239 -9.61 -4.63 3.84
C VAL A 239 -10.61 -5.73 4.17
N GLU A 240 -11.91 -5.48 3.96
CA GLU A 240 -13.00 -6.42 4.25
C GLU A 240 -14.11 -6.32 3.19
N LEU A 241 -13.89 -6.96 2.04
CA LEU A 241 -14.86 -6.96 0.95
C LEU A 241 -15.52 -8.34 0.84
N PRO A 242 -16.76 -8.51 1.30
CA PRO A 242 -17.47 -9.78 1.15
C PRO A 242 -17.78 -10.04 -0.33
N CYS A 243 -18.13 -11.28 -0.66
CA CYS A 243 -18.75 -11.57 -1.94
C CYS A 243 -20.05 -10.76 -2.10
N ARG A 244 -20.40 -10.47 -3.35
CA ARG A 244 -21.66 -9.80 -3.66
C ARG A 244 -22.83 -10.76 -3.39
N PRO A 245 -24.00 -10.24 -2.99
CA PRO A 245 -25.23 -11.04 -2.98
C PRO A 245 -25.41 -11.73 -4.35
N ASP A 246 -25.89 -12.93 -4.34
CA ASP A 246 -26.08 -13.78 -5.54
C ASP A 246 -24.79 -14.28 -6.23
N HIS A 247 -23.59 -13.97 -5.68
CA HIS A 247 -22.27 -14.44 -6.11
C HIS A 247 -21.50 -15.13 -4.98
N ASP A 248 -22.18 -15.58 -3.93
CA ASP A 248 -21.62 -16.09 -2.67
C ASP A 248 -21.56 -17.62 -2.59
N SER A 249 -21.63 -18.31 -3.73
CA SER A 249 -21.61 -19.78 -3.77
C SER A 249 -20.22 -20.40 -3.55
N SER A 250 -19.16 -19.62 -3.72
CA SER A 250 -17.78 -20.09 -3.50
C SER A 250 -17.48 -20.28 -2.02
N PRO A 251 -16.80 -21.37 -1.62
CA PRO A 251 -16.30 -21.54 -0.25
C PRO A 251 -15.41 -20.39 0.21
N LEU A 252 -14.73 -19.70 -0.72
CA LEU A 252 -13.88 -18.55 -0.42
C LEU A 252 -14.67 -17.27 -0.11
N CYS A 253 -16.00 -17.31 -0.15
CA CYS A 253 -16.84 -16.21 0.34
C CYS A 253 -16.95 -16.21 1.88
N ASP A 254 -16.52 -17.28 2.54
CA ASP A 254 -16.22 -17.26 3.96
C ASP A 254 -14.90 -16.53 4.23
N ARG A 255 -14.90 -15.61 5.21
CA ARG A 255 -13.73 -14.77 5.53
C ARG A 255 -12.52 -15.59 5.98
N ASP A 256 -12.74 -16.58 6.84
CA ASP A 256 -11.64 -17.36 7.39
C ASP A 256 -11.05 -18.28 6.31
N ALA A 257 -11.88 -18.81 5.42
CA ALA A 257 -11.43 -19.54 4.24
C ALA A 257 -10.61 -18.65 3.29
N ALA A 258 -11.03 -17.40 3.08
CA ALA A 258 -10.27 -16.44 2.27
C ALA A 258 -8.92 -16.10 2.89
N ILE A 259 -8.83 -15.91 4.21
CA ILE A 259 -7.54 -15.72 4.91
C ILE A 259 -6.66 -16.96 4.77
N ALA A 260 -7.24 -18.16 4.91
CA ALA A 260 -6.47 -19.40 4.72
C ALA A 260 -5.93 -19.52 3.28
N ASP A 261 -6.71 -19.10 2.28
CA ASP A 261 -6.26 -19.04 0.88
C ASP A 261 -5.10 -18.04 0.69
N VAL A 262 -5.18 -16.83 1.26
CA VAL A 262 -4.07 -15.85 1.22
C VAL A 262 -2.81 -16.45 1.87
N LYS A 263 -2.93 -17.12 3.01
CA LYS A 263 -1.81 -17.82 3.66
C LYS A 263 -1.22 -18.92 2.79
N ALA A 264 -2.05 -19.69 2.15
CA ALA A 264 -1.60 -20.76 1.26
C ALA A 264 -0.85 -20.24 0.03
N ARG A 265 -1.29 -19.09 -0.51
CA ARG A 265 -0.67 -18.47 -1.70
C ARG A 265 0.61 -17.69 -1.36
N PHE A 266 0.63 -16.95 -0.27
CA PHE A 266 1.67 -15.95 0.00
C PHE A 266 2.43 -16.19 1.31
N GLY A 267 2.07 -17.21 2.08
CA GLY A 267 2.69 -17.55 3.35
C GLY A 267 2.01 -16.93 4.57
N GLU A 268 2.44 -17.36 5.75
CA GLU A 268 1.82 -16.96 7.04
C GLU A 268 1.94 -15.47 7.33
N GLY A 269 3.06 -14.83 6.98
CA GLY A 269 3.27 -13.40 7.20
C GLY A 269 2.21 -12.55 6.49
N PRO A 270 2.16 -12.55 5.15
CA PRO A 270 1.16 -11.82 4.38
C PRO A 270 -0.28 -12.19 4.76
N GLY A 271 -0.57 -13.49 4.96
CA GLY A 271 -1.91 -13.93 5.32
C GLY A 271 -2.39 -13.54 6.71
N SER A 272 -1.48 -13.14 7.61
CA SER A 272 -1.84 -12.64 8.94
C SER A 272 -1.93 -11.11 9.01
N THR A 273 -1.56 -10.41 7.94
CA THR A 273 -1.47 -8.94 7.92
C THR A 273 -2.82 -8.30 8.21
N ASN A 274 -3.92 -8.78 7.64
CA ASN A 274 -5.22 -8.17 7.84
C ASN A 274 -5.67 -8.17 9.32
N ASP A 275 -5.45 -9.24 10.04
CA ASP A 275 -5.78 -9.34 11.47
C ASP A 275 -4.83 -8.46 12.32
N LEU A 276 -3.54 -8.40 11.96
CA LEU A 276 -2.59 -7.48 12.59
C LEU A 276 -3.02 -6.03 12.40
N LEU A 277 -3.54 -5.66 11.25
CA LEU A 277 -4.02 -4.30 10.97
C LEU A 277 -5.19 -3.92 11.88
N TYR A 278 -6.09 -4.84 12.22
CA TYR A 278 -7.12 -4.56 13.22
C TYR A 278 -6.55 -4.30 14.62
N PHE A 279 -5.48 -4.99 14.98
CA PHE A 279 -4.78 -4.68 16.23
C PHE A 279 -4.18 -3.27 16.22
N LEU A 280 -3.61 -2.85 15.10
CA LEU A 280 -2.98 -1.53 14.94
C LEU A 280 -3.99 -0.38 14.81
N CYS A 281 -5.05 -0.60 14.05
CA CYS A 281 -6.02 0.43 13.69
C CYS A 281 -7.21 0.49 14.66
N GLY A 282 -7.32 -0.49 15.56
CA GLY A 282 -8.50 -0.69 16.40
C GLY A 282 -9.70 -1.27 15.61
N GLY A 283 -10.77 -1.59 16.32
CA GLY A 283 -11.98 -2.12 15.73
C GLY A 283 -12.02 -3.65 15.67
N ARG A 284 -12.92 -4.15 14.83
CA ARG A 284 -13.12 -5.58 14.57
C ARG A 284 -13.41 -5.79 13.09
N PRO A 285 -13.07 -6.95 12.54
CA PRO A 285 -13.43 -7.30 11.17
C PRO A 285 -14.93 -7.11 10.94
N ALA A 286 -15.27 -6.33 9.94
CA ALA A 286 -16.66 -6.13 9.52
C ALA A 286 -16.68 -5.78 8.02
N PRO A 287 -17.57 -6.41 7.25
CA PRO A 287 -17.74 -6.13 5.82
C PRO A 287 -17.92 -4.64 5.56
N SER A 288 -17.06 -4.06 4.73
CA SER A 288 -17.14 -2.64 4.38
C SER A 288 -16.45 -2.34 3.05
N ALA A 289 -17.10 -1.54 2.23
CA ALA A 289 -16.49 -0.96 1.03
C ALA A 289 -15.56 0.23 1.35
N VAL A 290 -15.57 0.72 2.59
CA VAL A 290 -14.73 1.83 3.05
C VAL A 290 -14.01 1.40 4.31
N THR A 291 -12.69 1.43 4.27
CA THR A 291 -11.85 1.10 5.41
C THR A 291 -10.88 2.25 5.71
N SER A 292 -10.45 2.34 6.94
CA SER A 292 -9.51 3.37 7.35
C SER A 292 -8.68 2.95 8.55
N CYS A 293 -7.51 3.57 8.69
CA CYS A 293 -6.65 3.46 9.86
C CYS A 293 -6.20 4.86 10.30
N THR A 294 -6.30 5.14 11.59
CA THR A 294 -5.78 6.37 12.19
C THR A 294 -4.64 6.01 13.13
N ARG A 295 -3.48 6.61 12.91
CA ARG A 295 -2.30 6.43 13.76
C ARG A 295 -1.92 7.74 14.41
N GLN A 296 -1.56 7.68 15.67
CA GLN A 296 -1.01 8.81 16.41
C GLN A 296 0.46 9.00 16.08
N VAL A 297 0.88 10.24 15.93
CA VAL A 297 2.29 10.63 15.83
C VAL A 297 2.95 10.50 17.20
N LEU A 298 4.06 9.77 17.28
CA LEU A 298 4.74 9.49 18.55
C LEU A 298 5.94 10.41 18.80
N GLN A 299 6.47 11.03 17.77
CA GLN A 299 7.59 11.97 17.84
C GLN A 299 7.40 13.07 16.79
N PRO A 300 7.97 14.27 16.98
CA PRO A 300 7.86 15.32 15.98
C PRO A 300 8.31 14.83 14.59
N MET A 301 7.51 15.12 13.58
CA MET A 301 7.86 14.77 12.19
C MET A 301 7.38 15.80 11.18
N THR A 302 8.06 15.86 10.05
CA THR A 302 7.66 16.67 8.90
C THR A 302 7.38 15.76 7.72
N ILE A 303 6.14 15.78 7.19
CA ILE A 303 5.76 15.06 5.98
C ILE A 303 6.17 15.90 4.76
N LEU A 304 6.91 15.31 3.83
CA LEU A 304 7.48 15.97 2.66
C LEU A 304 6.97 15.38 1.33
N GLY A 305 6.43 14.17 1.36
CA GLY A 305 5.88 13.49 0.20
C GLY A 305 4.83 12.46 0.62
N VAL A 306 3.93 12.14 -0.31
CA VAL A 306 2.84 11.18 -0.09
C VAL A 306 2.62 10.32 -1.33
N ALA A 307 2.21 9.08 -1.12
CA ALA A 307 1.67 8.20 -2.14
C ALA A 307 0.52 7.37 -1.57
N GLY A 308 -0.29 6.80 -2.45
CA GLY A 308 -1.29 5.81 -2.11
C GLY A 308 -1.03 4.53 -2.88
N HIS A 309 -1.45 3.39 -2.32
CA HIS A 309 -1.43 2.10 -3.00
C HIS A 309 -2.72 1.32 -2.69
N MET A 310 -3.34 0.85 -3.73
CA MET A 310 -4.49 -0.07 -3.74
C MET A 310 -4.35 -1.00 -4.93
N HIS A 311 -5.14 -2.08 -4.96
CA HIS A 311 -5.21 -2.97 -6.10
C HIS A 311 -6.42 -2.65 -7.02
N LEU A 312 -6.87 -3.66 -7.78
CA LEU A 312 -7.83 -3.49 -8.88
C LEU A 312 -9.24 -3.08 -8.47
N LEU A 313 -9.69 -3.43 -7.26
CA LEU A 313 -11.02 -3.03 -6.75
C LEU A 313 -11.00 -1.66 -6.07
N GLY A 314 -9.83 -1.02 -6.01
CA GLY A 314 -9.66 0.32 -5.50
C GLY A 314 -10.51 1.34 -6.26
N ARG A 315 -11.15 2.27 -5.53
CA ARG A 315 -11.94 3.37 -6.11
C ARG A 315 -11.41 4.73 -5.74
N SER A 316 -10.99 4.90 -4.49
CA SER A 316 -10.38 6.16 -4.03
C SER A 316 -9.53 5.93 -2.80
N ILE A 317 -8.49 6.74 -2.64
CA ILE A 317 -7.66 6.79 -1.44
C ILE A 317 -7.47 8.23 -0.99
N ARG A 318 -7.55 8.47 0.32
CA ARG A 318 -7.35 9.78 0.95
C ARG A 318 -6.44 9.63 2.16
N ILE A 319 -5.53 10.61 2.35
CA ILE A 319 -4.72 10.73 3.56
C ILE A 319 -4.95 12.11 4.16
N GLU A 320 -5.24 12.12 5.46
CA GLU A 320 -5.57 13.33 6.22
C GLU A 320 -4.71 13.40 7.48
N THR A 321 -4.32 14.59 7.88
CA THR A 321 -3.76 14.86 9.20
C THR A 321 -4.83 15.50 10.08
N ASN A 322 -4.89 15.10 11.35
CA ASN A 322 -5.81 15.63 12.38
C ASN A 322 -7.30 15.66 11.95
N PRO A 323 -7.84 14.61 11.33
CA PRO A 323 -9.22 14.63 10.85
C PRO A 323 -10.20 14.89 11.97
N GLY A 324 -11.22 15.71 11.70
CA GLY A 324 -12.26 16.07 12.69
C GLY A 324 -11.85 17.16 13.68
N THR A 325 -10.69 17.77 13.52
CA THR A 325 -10.21 18.91 14.31
C THR A 325 -10.15 20.20 13.47
N PRO A 326 -10.01 21.39 14.07
CA PRO A 326 -9.79 22.62 13.31
C PRO A 326 -8.52 22.63 12.46
N ASP A 327 -7.52 21.81 12.83
CA ASP A 327 -6.22 21.71 12.14
C ASP A 327 -6.20 20.59 11.07
N ALA A 328 -7.36 20.02 10.75
CA ALA A 328 -7.49 18.97 9.75
C ALA A 328 -6.99 19.43 8.38
N LYS A 329 -6.14 18.61 7.75
CA LYS A 329 -5.63 18.83 6.38
C LYS A 329 -5.69 17.55 5.58
N THR A 330 -6.21 17.63 4.36
CA THR A 330 -6.06 16.56 3.37
C THR A 330 -4.71 16.72 2.66
N ILE A 331 -3.84 15.75 2.77
CA ILE A 331 -2.51 15.74 2.16
C ILE A 331 -2.41 14.87 0.92
N LEU A 332 -3.34 13.91 0.76
CA LEU A 332 -3.57 13.16 -0.48
C LEU A 332 -5.06 12.98 -0.68
N ASP A 333 -5.55 13.25 -1.89
CA ASP A 333 -6.91 12.91 -2.32
C ASP A 333 -6.87 12.41 -3.76
N ILE A 334 -7.15 11.12 -3.93
CA ILE A 334 -7.28 10.47 -5.24
C ILE A 334 -8.71 9.95 -5.33
N PRO A 335 -9.63 10.72 -5.93
CA PRO A 335 -11.06 10.39 -5.97
C PRO A 335 -11.37 9.25 -6.96
N ILE A 336 -10.49 9.04 -7.95
CA ILE A 336 -10.55 7.94 -8.91
C ILE A 336 -9.17 7.28 -8.90
N TRP A 337 -9.13 6.06 -8.38
CA TRP A 337 -7.92 5.27 -8.34
C TRP A 337 -7.60 4.74 -9.74
N ASP A 338 -6.35 4.87 -10.12
CA ASP A 338 -5.78 4.32 -11.34
C ASP A 338 -4.64 3.36 -10.94
N PHE A 339 -4.89 2.06 -11.12
CA PHE A 339 -3.96 0.99 -10.74
C PHE A 339 -2.64 1.06 -11.52
N ASP A 340 -2.68 1.57 -12.75
CA ASP A 340 -1.52 1.68 -13.62
C ASP A 340 -0.78 3.01 -13.48
N ASN A 341 -1.16 3.87 -12.53
CA ASN A 341 -0.55 5.19 -12.34
C ASN A 341 -0.41 5.57 -10.85
N GLN A 342 0.50 4.91 -10.17
CA GLN A 342 0.69 5.01 -8.71
C GLN A 342 1.94 5.82 -8.36
N GLY A 343 1.93 7.12 -8.59
CA GLY A 343 3.09 7.98 -8.37
C GLY A 343 3.14 8.64 -6.99
N ALA A 344 4.34 8.66 -6.37
CA ALA A 344 4.59 9.51 -5.21
C ALA A 344 4.57 10.99 -5.60
N ARG A 345 4.04 11.84 -4.70
CA ARG A 345 3.89 13.29 -4.91
C ARG A 345 4.60 14.06 -3.81
N PRO A 346 5.51 14.99 -4.14
CA PRO A 346 6.01 15.94 -3.15
C PRO A 346 4.87 16.88 -2.73
N ILE A 347 4.82 17.20 -1.44
CA ILE A 347 3.85 18.15 -0.89
C ILE A 347 4.56 19.30 -0.18
N PRO A 348 3.92 20.46 0.03
CA PRO A 348 4.41 21.43 0.99
C PRO A 348 4.65 20.76 2.35
N PRO A 349 5.73 21.10 3.07
CA PRO A 349 6.01 20.48 4.37
C PRO A 349 4.81 20.59 5.32
N VAL A 350 4.45 19.47 5.95
CA VAL A 350 3.42 19.42 6.99
C VAL A 350 4.08 18.94 8.26
N HIS A 351 4.18 19.85 9.26
CA HIS A 351 4.74 19.55 10.58
C HIS A 351 3.67 18.96 11.47
N LEU A 352 4.01 17.90 12.18
CA LEU A 352 3.15 17.22 13.14
C LEU A 352 3.95 17.00 14.43
N ASP A 353 3.27 17.23 15.55
CA ASP A 353 3.79 17.01 16.89
C ASP A 353 3.22 15.73 17.52
N PRO A 354 3.82 15.21 18.62
CA PRO A 354 3.23 14.11 19.36
C PRO A 354 1.77 14.42 19.76
N ALA A 355 0.89 13.45 19.59
CA ALA A 355 -0.56 13.49 19.71
C ALA A 355 -1.33 13.93 18.45
N ASP A 356 -0.70 14.56 17.49
CA ASP A 356 -1.30 14.68 16.15
C ASP A 356 -1.59 13.31 15.56
N THR A 357 -2.46 13.26 14.57
CA THR A 357 -2.87 11.99 13.95
C THR A 357 -2.75 12.05 12.43
N VAL A 358 -2.49 10.90 11.84
CA VAL A 358 -2.58 10.68 10.40
C VAL A 358 -3.60 9.57 10.13
N LYS A 359 -4.49 9.78 9.17
CA LYS A 359 -5.51 8.82 8.77
C LYS A 359 -5.41 8.52 7.28
N VAL A 360 -5.38 7.24 6.94
CA VAL A 360 -5.64 6.75 5.58
C VAL A 360 -7.06 6.24 5.49
N THR A 361 -7.73 6.50 4.37
CA THR A 361 -9.08 5.99 4.06
C THR A 361 -9.09 5.52 2.63
N CYS A 362 -9.51 4.26 2.41
CA CYS A 362 -9.70 3.68 1.10
C CYS A 362 -11.16 3.32 0.87
N ARG A 363 -11.59 3.46 -0.36
CA ARG A 363 -12.88 2.96 -0.84
C ARG A 363 -12.65 1.98 -1.97
N HIS A 364 -13.33 0.85 -1.89
CA HIS A 364 -13.32 -0.21 -2.89
C HIS A 364 -14.69 -0.34 -3.53
N VAL A 365 -14.76 -0.87 -4.75
CA VAL A 365 -16.01 -1.08 -5.48
C VAL A 365 -16.02 -2.44 -6.18
N GLN A 366 -17.09 -3.19 -5.98
CA GLN A 366 -17.17 -4.59 -6.40
C GLN A 366 -17.61 -4.76 -7.86
N TRP A 367 -18.24 -3.76 -8.49
CA TRP A 367 -18.65 -3.84 -9.89
C TRP A 367 -17.45 -3.93 -10.85
N LEU A 368 -16.25 -3.52 -10.42
CA LEU A 368 -15.02 -3.70 -11.19
C LEU A 368 -14.68 -5.17 -11.46
N ARG A 369 -15.23 -6.11 -10.67
CA ARG A 369 -15.07 -7.54 -10.95
C ARG A 369 -15.69 -7.96 -12.29
N ASP A 370 -16.73 -7.26 -12.74
CA ASP A 370 -17.40 -7.55 -14.01
C ASP A 370 -16.68 -6.93 -15.19
N GLU A 371 -15.95 -5.84 -14.98
CA GLU A 371 -15.32 -5.04 -16.01
C GLU A 371 -13.86 -5.43 -16.29
N LEU A 372 -13.15 -5.90 -15.26
CA LEU A 372 -11.70 -6.08 -15.37
C LEU A 372 -11.33 -7.52 -15.78
N PRO A 373 -10.45 -7.67 -16.80
CA PRO A 373 -10.03 -8.98 -17.31
C PRO A 373 -9.45 -9.92 -16.24
N ALA A 374 -8.78 -9.37 -15.22
CA ALA A 374 -8.18 -10.15 -14.14
C ALA A 374 -9.18 -10.97 -13.30
N PHE A 375 -10.46 -10.60 -13.32
CA PHE A 375 -11.52 -11.30 -12.59
C PHE A 375 -12.37 -12.21 -13.48
N GLN A 376 -12.18 -12.17 -14.80
CA GLN A 376 -12.99 -12.95 -15.72
C GLN A 376 -12.76 -14.46 -15.55
N GLY A 377 -13.86 -15.21 -15.40
CA GLY A 377 -13.79 -16.66 -15.21
C GLY A 377 -13.34 -17.09 -13.81
N GLN A 378 -13.14 -16.17 -12.87
CA GLN A 378 -12.85 -16.48 -11.48
C GLN A 378 -14.13 -16.47 -10.65
N GLU A 379 -14.25 -17.40 -9.71
CA GLU A 379 -15.30 -17.35 -8.68
C GLU A 379 -15.02 -16.18 -7.73
N GLU A 380 -16.09 -15.54 -7.26
CA GLU A 380 -15.92 -14.52 -6.24
C GLU A 380 -15.39 -15.10 -4.95
N ARG A 381 -14.62 -14.28 -4.25
CA ARG A 381 -14.12 -14.56 -2.92
C ARG A 381 -14.24 -13.34 -2.02
N TYR A 382 -14.30 -13.57 -0.75
CA TYR A 382 -14.10 -12.53 0.24
C TYR A 382 -12.69 -11.98 0.07
N VAL A 383 -12.54 -10.66 -0.11
CA VAL A 383 -11.24 -10.03 -0.29
C VAL A 383 -10.82 -9.39 1.02
N VAL A 384 -9.68 -9.82 1.51
CA VAL A 384 -8.95 -9.27 2.64
C VAL A 384 -7.65 -8.64 2.14
N TRP A 385 -6.85 -8.06 3.04
CA TRP A 385 -5.50 -7.65 2.70
C TRP A 385 -4.71 -8.83 2.12
N GLY A 386 -4.13 -8.64 0.96
CA GLY A 386 -3.35 -9.68 0.28
C GLY A 386 -2.47 -9.11 -0.82
N GLU A 387 -1.50 -9.91 -1.25
CA GLU A 387 -0.43 -9.50 -2.16
C GLU A 387 -0.81 -9.64 -3.65
N GLY A 388 -1.78 -10.46 -3.99
CA GLY A 388 -2.15 -10.69 -5.39
C GLY A 388 -2.92 -9.52 -5.99
N THR A 389 -2.78 -9.30 -7.28
CA THR A 389 -3.46 -8.24 -8.02
C THR A 389 -4.99 -8.29 -7.85
N THR A 390 -5.57 -9.47 -7.64
CA THR A 390 -7.01 -9.67 -7.37
C THR A 390 -7.39 -9.72 -5.89
N ASP A 391 -6.42 -9.67 -4.97
CA ASP A 391 -6.63 -9.30 -3.56
C ASP A 391 -6.71 -7.78 -3.45
N GLU A 392 -6.66 -7.20 -2.25
CA GLU A 392 -6.70 -5.76 -2.08
C GLU A 392 -5.73 -5.26 -1.02
N MET A 393 -5.32 -4.01 -1.20
CA MET A 393 -4.59 -3.24 -0.20
C MET A 393 -5.22 -1.87 0.02
N CYS A 394 -4.99 -1.32 1.19
CA CYS A 394 -5.22 0.09 1.51
C CYS A 394 -3.98 0.62 2.20
N LEU A 395 -3.08 1.28 1.46
CA LEU A 395 -1.78 1.69 1.98
C LEU A 395 -1.47 3.13 1.63
N GLY A 396 -1.38 3.99 2.66
CA GLY A 396 -0.74 5.29 2.56
C GLY A 396 0.76 5.17 2.77
N ILE A 397 1.54 5.94 2.01
CA ILE A 397 3.00 5.96 2.08
C ILE A 397 3.43 7.40 2.24
N LEU A 398 4.13 7.71 3.33
CA LEU A 398 4.61 9.05 3.62
C LEU A 398 6.14 9.08 3.60
N GLN A 399 6.69 10.11 2.99
CA GLN A 399 8.10 10.44 3.14
C GLN A 399 8.23 11.49 4.23
N VAL A 400 8.92 11.16 5.31
CA VAL A 400 9.00 12.00 6.50
C VAL A 400 10.43 12.27 6.92
N ALA A 401 10.66 13.38 7.62
CA ALA A 401 11.85 13.65 8.41
C ALA A 401 11.44 13.78 9.87
N PHE A 402 12.17 13.16 10.77
CA PHE A 402 11.96 13.26 12.21
C PHE A 402 12.79 14.40 12.83
N GLY A 403 12.27 15.04 13.89
CA GLY A 403 12.92 16.13 14.60
C GLY A 403 12.27 17.47 14.42
#